data_542bbfca8c6dd04089c2c301576ef28c
#
_entry.id   542bbfca8c6dd04089c2c301576ef28c
#
_cell.length_a   1.000
_cell.length_b   1.000
_cell.length_c   1.000
_cell.angle_alpha   90.00
_cell.angle_beta   90.00
_cell.angle_gamma   90.00
#
_symmetry.space_group_name_H-M   'P 1'
#
loop_
_entity.id
_entity.type
_entity.pdbx_description
1 polymer ?
#
loop_
_entity_poly.entity_id
_entity_poly.type
_entity_poly.pdbx_seq_one_letter_code
_entity_poly.pdbx_strand_id
1 'polypeptide(L)'
;VHRATLKTGEKVAIKVQHLKIDEIANLDLRLIEKLLNILQYFIKIPGFKGVFEEVVKMIHEELDYVHEAEQITIISKNLKKDNRILIPKVYSQYSTKKVLVMDFMAGSKITDLTFVQEHKIDQKLLVKTLLDVFTKNIFIDGVFHADPHPGNILVNKEGQLILLDFGAVGTFESHMKEGVIILMQATILKDENLMIEAFKKMGFIGDDPAIDKIAKKIIRLLGDFLINELNIDSINITQVNIDNIDIGKLIGLVKELDIKEIEEVVKIPKDWVLLNRTIVLIMGITTELAPETEIYKEIKPNILKMAIQKENLGMVLNSTIKQQALRVISLPRKIELFLAQAENGEIEINVKKRKFEIKLIYALVQQVLFLLTAILCYSNYTDTGNLILKWTSLATTLLFLKSFLQGLHYKRKLK
;
A
#
# COMPACT_ATOMS: atom_id res chain seq x y z
N VAL A 1 -6.86 3.00 34.85
CA VAL A 1 -5.48 2.49 34.97
C VAL A 1 -4.90 2.98 36.28
N HIS A 2 -4.27 2.09 37.05
CA HIS A 2 -3.69 2.37 38.37
C HIS A 2 -2.20 2.02 38.36
N ARG A 3 -1.40 2.85 39.01
CA ARG A 3 0.02 2.56 39.25
C ARG A 3 0.15 1.76 40.54
N ALA A 4 0.94 0.70 40.52
CA ALA A 4 1.22 -0.13 41.68
C ALA A 4 2.69 -0.61 41.68
N THR A 5 3.08 -1.26 42.76
CA THR A 5 4.38 -1.94 42.87
C THR A 5 4.13 -3.40 43.25
N LEU A 6 4.67 -4.33 42.50
CA LEU A 6 4.60 -5.74 42.81
C LEU A 6 5.42 -6.06 44.08
N LYS A 7 5.11 -7.16 44.74
CA LYS A 7 5.89 -7.61 45.94
C LYS A 7 7.36 -7.86 45.61
N THR A 8 7.66 -8.08 44.34
CA THR A 8 9.00 -8.28 43.78
C THR A 8 9.75 -6.97 43.49
N GLY A 9 9.07 -5.81 43.63
CA GLY A 9 9.65 -4.47 43.50
C GLY A 9 9.40 -3.77 42.16
N GLU A 10 8.88 -4.45 41.15
CA GLU A 10 8.61 -3.85 39.83
C GLU A 10 7.44 -2.87 39.89
N LYS A 11 7.60 -1.72 39.24
CA LYS A 11 6.54 -0.74 39.05
C LYS A 11 5.65 -1.18 37.89
N VAL A 12 4.36 -1.32 38.15
CA VAL A 12 3.39 -1.81 37.17
C VAL A 12 2.23 -0.83 37.00
N ALA A 13 1.65 -0.86 35.79
CA ALA A 13 0.35 -0.31 35.46
C ALA A 13 -0.69 -1.45 35.49
N ILE A 14 -1.78 -1.23 36.21
CA ILE A 14 -2.91 -2.16 36.29
C ILE A 14 -4.08 -1.50 35.57
N LYS A 15 -4.47 -2.06 34.41
CA LYS A 15 -5.67 -1.67 33.65
C LYS A 15 -6.82 -2.57 34.08
N VAL A 16 -7.87 -1.98 34.64
CA VAL A 16 -9.04 -2.72 35.13
C VAL A 16 -10.25 -2.25 34.34
N GLN A 17 -11.05 -3.19 33.85
CA GLN A 17 -12.29 -2.87 33.16
C GLN A 17 -13.32 -2.24 34.09
N HIS A 18 -14.09 -1.32 33.53
CA HIS A 18 -15.21 -0.74 34.26
C HIS A 18 -16.28 -1.80 34.57
N LEU A 19 -16.86 -1.72 35.72
CA LEU A 19 -17.92 -2.67 36.11
C LEU A 19 -19.07 -2.65 35.08
N LYS A 20 -19.49 -3.83 34.61
CA LYS A 20 -20.59 -3.99 33.64
C LYS A 20 -20.36 -3.35 32.26
N ILE A 21 -19.12 -3.05 31.88
CA ILE A 21 -18.83 -2.45 30.57
C ILE A 21 -19.34 -3.33 29.42
N ASP A 22 -19.27 -4.67 29.59
CA ASP A 22 -19.77 -5.66 28.60
C ASP A 22 -21.27 -5.50 28.37
N GLU A 23 -22.08 -5.29 29.45
CA GLU A 23 -23.52 -5.10 29.38
C GLU A 23 -23.87 -3.78 28.69
N ILE A 24 -23.13 -2.69 29.03
CA ILE A 24 -23.32 -1.37 28.44
C ILE A 24 -22.98 -1.40 26.95
N ALA A 25 -21.81 -1.93 26.59
CA ALA A 25 -21.39 -2.04 25.19
C ALA A 25 -22.39 -2.84 24.34
N ASN A 26 -22.87 -3.97 24.85
CA ASN A 26 -23.89 -4.77 24.16
C ASN A 26 -25.24 -4.06 24.01
N LEU A 27 -25.61 -3.20 24.97
CA LEU A 27 -26.83 -2.39 24.87
C LEU A 27 -26.66 -1.31 23.78
N ASP A 28 -25.56 -0.59 23.82
CA ASP A 28 -25.26 0.46 22.86
C ASP A 28 -25.18 -0.09 21.42
N LEU A 29 -24.51 -1.23 21.23
CA LEU A 29 -24.43 -1.90 19.93
C LEU A 29 -25.82 -2.29 19.40
N ARG A 30 -26.70 -2.83 20.25
CA ARG A 30 -28.11 -3.15 19.85
C ARG A 30 -28.88 -1.90 19.49
N LEU A 31 -28.70 -0.80 20.19
CA LEU A 31 -29.34 0.48 19.87
C LEU A 31 -28.86 1.02 18.53
N ILE A 32 -27.54 1.00 18.32
CA ILE A 32 -26.93 1.40 17.05
C ILE A 32 -27.46 0.53 15.91
N GLU A 33 -27.48 -0.80 16.06
CA GLU A 33 -28.01 -1.72 15.07
C GLU A 33 -29.47 -1.40 14.67
N LYS A 34 -30.33 -1.12 15.66
CA LYS A 34 -31.70 -0.74 15.39
C LYS A 34 -31.83 0.58 14.63
N LEU A 35 -31.06 1.60 15.04
CA LEU A 35 -31.01 2.89 14.36
C LEU A 35 -30.54 2.73 12.91
N LEU A 36 -29.54 1.92 12.70
CA LEU A 36 -28.95 1.67 11.39
C LEU A 36 -29.92 0.92 10.47
N ASN A 37 -30.67 -0.06 11.01
CA ASN A 37 -31.72 -0.76 10.25
C ASN A 37 -32.85 0.19 9.82
N ILE A 38 -33.18 1.18 10.64
CA ILE A 38 -34.14 2.24 10.27
C ILE A 38 -33.56 3.13 9.18
N LEU A 39 -32.29 3.56 9.31
CA LEU A 39 -31.62 4.41 8.32
C LEU A 39 -31.46 3.70 6.97
N GLN A 40 -31.16 2.40 6.96
CA GLN A 40 -31.07 1.61 5.73
C GLN A 40 -32.39 1.54 4.95
N TYR A 41 -33.53 1.73 5.61
CA TYR A 41 -34.82 1.84 4.91
C TYR A 41 -34.90 3.09 4.03
N PHE A 42 -34.23 4.18 4.45
CA PHE A 42 -34.23 5.46 3.72
C PHE A 42 -33.00 5.62 2.82
N ILE A 43 -31.84 5.11 3.26
CA ILE A 43 -30.56 5.26 2.58
C ILE A 43 -29.91 3.89 2.47
N LYS A 44 -29.95 3.29 1.28
CA LYS A 44 -29.28 2.03 1.02
C LYS A 44 -27.75 2.28 0.92
N ILE A 45 -27.01 1.98 1.98
CA ILE A 45 -25.55 2.02 1.97
C ILE A 45 -25.04 0.59 1.80
N PRO A 46 -24.43 0.24 0.64
CA PRO A 46 -23.88 -1.08 0.41
C PRO A 46 -22.71 -1.39 1.35
N GLY A 47 -22.59 -2.67 1.72
CA GLY A 47 -21.49 -3.11 2.61
C GLY A 47 -21.63 -2.69 4.07
N PHE A 48 -22.64 -1.87 4.39
CA PHE A 48 -22.82 -1.29 5.72
C PHE A 48 -22.91 -2.34 6.83
N LYS A 49 -23.62 -3.45 6.57
CA LYS A 49 -23.77 -4.55 7.53
C LYS A 49 -22.42 -5.16 7.90
N GLY A 50 -21.56 -5.38 6.91
CA GLY A 50 -20.20 -5.88 7.14
C GLY A 50 -19.34 -4.93 7.98
N VAL A 51 -19.45 -3.63 7.72
CA VAL A 51 -18.75 -2.61 8.53
C VAL A 51 -19.24 -2.62 9.98
N PHE A 52 -20.56 -2.74 10.18
CA PHE A 52 -21.13 -2.80 11.53
C PHE A 52 -20.68 -4.08 12.28
N GLU A 53 -20.72 -5.24 11.62
CA GLU A 53 -20.24 -6.50 12.20
C GLU A 53 -18.76 -6.40 12.62
N GLU A 54 -17.94 -5.71 11.85
CA GLU A 54 -16.53 -5.50 12.21
C GLU A 54 -16.38 -4.55 13.41
N VAL A 55 -17.18 -3.48 13.47
CA VAL A 55 -17.21 -2.59 14.66
C VAL A 55 -17.60 -3.36 15.92
N VAL A 56 -18.61 -4.22 15.82
CA VAL A 56 -19.05 -5.10 16.94
C VAL A 56 -17.88 -5.99 17.38
N LYS A 57 -17.19 -6.62 16.44
CA LYS A 57 -16.04 -7.47 16.71
C LYS A 57 -14.90 -6.69 17.39
N MET A 58 -14.56 -5.52 16.85
CA MET A 58 -13.52 -4.66 17.43
C MET A 58 -13.83 -4.27 18.88
N ILE A 59 -15.09 -3.90 19.19
CA ILE A 59 -15.48 -3.56 20.56
C ILE A 59 -15.35 -4.77 21.51
N HIS A 60 -15.71 -5.97 21.04
CA HIS A 60 -15.55 -7.17 21.85
C HIS A 60 -14.06 -7.55 22.06
N GLU A 61 -13.21 -7.37 21.05
CA GLU A 61 -11.76 -7.58 21.17
C GLU A 61 -11.12 -6.58 22.14
N GLU A 62 -11.55 -5.31 22.11
CA GLU A 62 -11.08 -4.26 23.04
C GLU A 62 -11.51 -4.53 24.50
N LEU A 63 -12.58 -5.27 24.69
CA LEU A 63 -13.04 -5.71 26.02
C LEU A 63 -12.39 -7.00 26.50
N ASP A 64 -11.47 -7.62 25.77
CA ASP A 64 -10.74 -8.82 26.18
C ASP A 64 -9.24 -8.52 26.41
N TYR A 65 -8.87 -8.30 27.69
CA TYR A 65 -7.48 -8.01 28.03
C TYR A 65 -6.51 -9.19 27.87
N VAL A 66 -7.01 -10.43 27.72
CA VAL A 66 -6.16 -11.55 27.31
C VAL A 66 -5.73 -11.36 25.87
N HIS A 67 -6.67 -10.98 25.00
CA HIS A 67 -6.35 -10.65 23.61
C HIS A 67 -5.34 -9.50 23.52
N GLU A 68 -5.56 -8.40 24.25
CA GLU A 68 -4.61 -7.28 24.31
C GLU A 68 -3.21 -7.71 24.75
N ALA A 69 -3.10 -8.58 25.77
CA ALA A 69 -1.83 -9.15 26.25
C ALA A 69 -1.08 -9.96 25.17
N GLU A 70 -1.82 -10.74 24.38
CA GLU A 70 -1.27 -11.50 23.25
C GLU A 70 -0.75 -10.54 22.16
N GLN A 71 -1.51 -9.51 21.80
CA GLN A 71 -1.09 -8.53 20.81
C GLN A 71 0.16 -7.75 21.24
N ILE A 72 0.25 -7.34 22.49
CA ILE A 72 1.47 -6.73 23.07
C ILE A 72 2.67 -7.65 22.83
N THR A 73 2.49 -8.95 23.09
CA THR A 73 3.58 -9.95 22.96
C THR A 73 4.03 -10.08 21.51
N ILE A 74 3.11 -10.11 20.55
CA ILE A 74 3.40 -10.23 19.11
C ILE A 74 4.18 -9.00 18.63
N ILE A 75 3.68 -7.80 18.91
CA ILE A 75 4.31 -6.56 18.44
C ILE A 75 5.65 -6.32 19.15
N SER A 76 5.74 -6.63 20.44
CA SER A 76 7.00 -6.57 21.19
C SER A 76 8.09 -7.46 20.57
N LYS A 77 7.73 -8.66 20.12
CA LYS A 77 8.66 -9.56 19.42
C LYS A 77 9.17 -8.98 18.11
N ASN A 78 8.29 -8.36 17.33
CA ASN A 78 8.63 -7.74 16.04
C ASN A 78 9.56 -6.53 16.22
N LEU A 79 9.37 -5.76 17.29
CA LEU A 79 10.12 -4.54 17.59
C LEU A 79 11.31 -4.74 18.53
N LYS A 80 11.56 -5.95 19.04
CA LYS A 80 12.60 -6.26 20.05
C LYS A 80 13.99 -5.74 19.72
N LYS A 81 14.32 -5.60 18.42
CA LYS A 81 15.65 -5.16 17.97
C LYS A 81 15.73 -3.64 17.76
N ASP A 82 14.65 -2.92 17.92
CA ASP A 82 14.60 -1.47 17.70
C ASP A 82 14.65 -0.72 19.03
N ASN A 83 15.81 -0.21 19.37
CA ASN A 83 16.05 0.51 20.63
C ASN A 83 15.34 1.87 20.72
N ARG A 84 14.71 2.34 19.64
CA ARG A 84 13.97 3.60 19.61
C ARG A 84 12.56 3.46 20.19
N ILE A 85 12.10 2.22 20.39
CA ILE A 85 10.73 1.90 20.82
C ILE A 85 10.76 1.06 22.08
N LEU A 86 9.88 1.41 23.00
CA LEU A 86 9.62 0.65 24.21
C LEU A 86 8.18 0.15 24.21
N ILE A 87 8.00 -1.11 24.56
CA ILE A 87 6.71 -1.74 24.75
C ILE A 87 6.66 -2.34 26.14
N PRO A 88 5.61 -2.10 26.95
CA PRO A 88 5.52 -2.63 28.28
C PRO A 88 5.49 -4.15 28.28
N LYS A 89 6.22 -4.77 29.18
CA LYS A 89 6.15 -6.21 29.42
C LYS A 89 4.85 -6.53 30.14
N VAL A 90 4.15 -7.56 29.67
CA VAL A 90 2.93 -8.07 30.33
C VAL A 90 3.29 -9.10 31.41
N TYR A 91 2.61 -9.00 32.54
CA TYR A 91 2.68 -9.98 33.64
C TYR A 91 1.48 -10.91 33.57
N SER A 92 1.55 -11.94 32.73
CA SER A 92 0.44 -12.84 32.42
C SER A 92 -0.13 -13.56 33.65
N GLN A 93 0.73 -13.85 34.66
CA GLN A 93 0.30 -14.47 35.91
C GLN A 93 -0.63 -13.58 36.75
N TYR A 94 -0.67 -12.29 36.49
CA TYR A 94 -1.55 -11.34 37.19
C TYR A 94 -2.63 -10.78 36.27
N SER A 95 -2.63 -11.15 35.00
CA SER A 95 -3.58 -10.67 34.01
C SER A 95 -4.74 -11.66 33.80
N THR A 96 -5.92 -11.13 33.52
CA THR A 96 -7.17 -11.86 33.27
C THR A 96 -7.95 -11.15 32.16
N LYS A 97 -9.11 -11.67 31.75
CA LYS A 97 -9.97 -10.98 30.79
C LYS A 97 -10.33 -9.53 31.17
N LYS A 98 -10.39 -9.22 32.48
CA LYS A 98 -10.85 -7.92 33.00
C LYS A 98 -9.74 -7.11 33.65
N VAL A 99 -8.56 -7.66 33.80
CA VAL A 99 -7.41 -7.00 34.43
C VAL A 99 -6.17 -7.28 33.60
N LEU A 100 -5.48 -6.21 33.18
CA LEU A 100 -4.18 -6.30 32.51
C LEU A 100 -3.11 -5.69 33.41
N VAL A 101 -2.06 -6.43 33.70
CA VAL A 101 -0.91 -5.99 34.49
C VAL A 101 0.30 -5.95 33.57
N MET A 102 0.92 -4.78 33.46
CA MET A 102 2.07 -4.54 32.59
C MET A 102 3.06 -3.55 33.24
N ASP A 103 4.26 -3.43 32.68
CA ASP A 103 5.26 -2.46 33.16
C ASP A 103 4.65 -1.03 33.17
N PHE A 104 4.96 -0.28 34.24
CA PHE A 104 4.68 1.14 34.28
C PHE A 104 5.73 1.90 33.48
N MET A 105 5.32 2.47 32.35
CA MET A 105 6.17 3.25 31.48
C MET A 105 6.08 4.73 31.83
N ALA A 106 7.23 5.37 32.09
CA ALA A 106 7.30 6.80 32.40
C ALA A 106 7.57 7.60 31.12
N GLY A 107 6.71 8.57 30.84
CA GLY A 107 6.82 9.43 29.66
C GLY A 107 5.68 10.43 29.62
N SER A 108 5.72 11.36 28.68
CA SER A 108 4.62 12.24 28.34
C SER A 108 4.04 11.91 26.97
N LYS A 109 2.84 12.41 26.67
CA LYS A 109 2.23 12.21 25.34
C LYS A 109 3.18 12.70 24.26
N ILE A 110 3.23 12.01 23.14
CA ILE A 110 4.09 12.38 22.02
C ILE A 110 3.83 13.83 21.54
N THR A 111 2.60 14.31 21.67
CA THR A 111 2.17 15.69 21.32
C THR A 111 2.38 16.71 22.44
N ASP A 112 2.99 16.33 23.58
CA ASP A 112 3.34 17.27 24.64
C ASP A 112 4.61 18.06 24.25
N LEU A 113 4.42 19.13 23.49
CA LEU A 113 5.51 19.98 23.01
C LEU A 113 6.34 20.60 24.15
N THR A 114 5.74 20.86 25.31
CA THR A 114 6.45 21.37 26.47
C THR A 114 7.46 20.36 26.97
N PHE A 115 7.05 19.10 27.16
CA PHE A 115 7.94 18.02 27.55
C PHE A 115 9.05 17.77 26.53
N VAL A 116 8.70 17.78 25.24
CA VAL A 116 9.65 17.58 24.13
C VAL A 116 10.72 18.67 24.13
N GLN A 117 10.34 19.94 24.34
CA GLN A 117 11.26 21.06 24.37
C GLN A 117 12.12 21.06 25.64
N GLU A 118 11.55 20.84 26.83
CA GLU A 118 12.27 20.77 28.10
C GLU A 118 13.38 19.70 28.07
N HIS A 119 13.13 18.58 27.46
CA HIS A 119 14.10 17.47 27.37
C HIS A 119 14.96 17.52 26.08
N LYS A 120 14.83 18.59 25.27
CA LYS A 120 15.60 18.82 24.02
C LYS A 120 15.48 17.66 23.05
N ILE A 121 14.30 17.06 22.96
CA ILE A 121 14.03 15.95 22.05
C ILE A 121 13.86 16.52 20.62
N ASP A 122 14.52 15.91 19.64
CA ASP A 122 14.40 16.32 18.25
C ASP A 122 13.06 15.84 17.66
N GLN A 123 12.16 16.79 17.39
CA GLN A 123 10.82 16.53 16.85
C GLN A 123 10.85 15.84 15.49
N LYS A 124 11.80 16.22 14.61
CA LYS A 124 11.93 15.60 13.29
C LYS A 124 12.38 14.15 13.40
N LEU A 125 13.33 13.87 14.29
CA LEU A 125 13.78 12.51 14.56
C LEU A 125 12.68 11.67 15.19
N LEU A 126 11.85 12.25 16.07
CA LEU A 126 10.73 11.59 16.70
C LEU A 126 9.67 11.18 15.66
N VAL A 127 9.29 12.10 14.76
CA VAL A 127 8.37 11.85 13.66
C VAL A 127 8.94 10.81 12.69
N LYS A 128 10.20 10.93 12.34
CA LYS A 128 10.87 9.95 11.49
C LYS A 128 10.84 8.55 12.09
N THR A 129 11.11 8.44 13.38
CA THR A 129 11.03 7.17 14.12
C THR A 129 9.61 6.61 14.10
N LEU A 130 8.59 7.45 14.34
CA LEU A 130 7.19 7.07 14.28
C LEU A 130 6.84 6.50 12.90
N LEU A 131 7.12 7.24 11.84
CA LEU A 131 6.83 6.82 10.47
C LEU A 131 7.57 5.53 10.08
N ASP A 132 8.86 5.42 10.41
CA ASP A 132 9.67 4.23 10.11
C ASP A 132 9.11 2.98 10.79
N VAL A 133 8.77 3.07 12.07
CA VAL A 133 8.22 1.95 12.85
C VAL A 133 6.86 1.51 12.34
N PHE A 134 5.94 2.43 12.15
CA PHE A 134 4.59 2.07 11.70
C PHE A 134 4.60 1.54 10.28
N THR A 135 5.36 2.14 9.37
CA THR A 135 5.47 1.63 8.00
C THR A 135 6.17 0.29 7.93
N LYS A 136 7.19 0.04 8.78
CA LYS A 136 7.80 -1.28 8.91
C LYS A 136 6.79 -2.31 9.41
N ASN A 137 6.05 -2.01 10.48
CA ASN A 137 5.04 -2.92 11.03
C ASN A 137 3.95 -3.26 10.01
N ILE A 138 3.46 -2.27 9.25
CA ILE A 138 2.44 -2.47 8.22
C ILE A 138 3.02 -3.29 7.05
N PHE A 139 4.06 -2.78 6.39
CA PHE A 139 4.50 -3.32 5.10
C PHE A 139 5.45 -4.51 5.21
N ILE A 140 6.22 -4.63 6.29
CA ILE A 140 7.20 -5.70 6.47
C ILE A 140 6.67 -6.77 7.41
N ASP A 141 6.34 -6.39 8.66
CA ASP A 141 5.92 -7.34 9.68
C ASP A 141 4.48 -7.84 9.44
N GLY A 142 3.62 -7.02 8.82
CA GLY A 142 2.24 -7.35 8.48
C GLY A 142 1.28 -7.34 9.67
N VAL A 143 1.74 -6.85 10.83
CA VAL A 143 0.92 -6.68 12.04
C VAL A 143 1.26 -5.30 12.62
N PHE A 144 0.25 -4.48 12.83
CA PHE A 144 0.45 -3.10 13.25
C PHE A 144 -0.57 -2.65 14.30
N HIS A 145 -0.15 -1.72 15.14
CA HIS A 145 -1.01 -1.05 16.10
C HIS A 145 -2.04 -0.19 15.34
N ALA A 146 -3.32 -0.50 15.45
CA ALA A 146 -4.37 0.10 14.65
C ALA A 146 -5.03 1.35 15.28
N ASP A 147 -4.65 1.72 16.50
CA ASP A 147 -5.11 2.92 17.19
C ASP A 147 -3.95 3.78 17.76
N PRO A 148 -3.07 4.32 16.91
CA PRO A 148 -1.96 5.17 17.33
C PRO A 148 -2.44 6.59 17.74
N HIS A 149 -3.44 6.65 18.62
CA HIS A 149 -3.92 7.92 19.16
C HIS A 149 -2.81 8.57 20.01
N PRO A 150 -2.68 9.90 20.05
CA PRO A 150 -1.65 10.59 20.86
C PRO A 150 -1.62 10.18 22.33
N GLY A 151 -2.74 9.69 22.88
CA GLY A 151 -2.81 9.15 24.23
C GLY A 151 -2.17 7.78 24.41
N ASN A 152 -1.99 7.02 23.31
CA ASN A 152 -1.43 5.67 23.29
C ASN A 152 0.06 5.67 22.89
N ILE A 153 0.62 6.82 22.54
CA ILE A 153 2.03 6.99 22.20
C ILE A 153 2.65 8.00 23.15
N LEU A 154 3.56 7.53 23.99
CA LEU A 154 4.34 8.40 24.84
C LEU A 154 5.77 8.55 24.32
N VAL A 155 6.45 9.56 24.82
CA VAL A 155 7.89 9.76 24.63
C VAL A 155 8.55 9.87 26.00
N ASN A 156 9.67 9.18 26.19
CA ASN A 156 10.46 9.31 27.42
C ASN A 156 11.50 10.44 27.31
N LYS A 157 12.25 10.68 28.38
CA LYS A 157 13.28 11.73 28.43
C LYS A 157 14.44 11.51 27.46
N GLU A 158 14.68 10.28 27.07
CA GLU A 158 15.69 9.84 26.12
C GLU A 158 15.22 9.95 24.66
N GLY A 159 13.97 10.38 24.41
CA GLY A 159 13.38 10.50 23.06
C GLY A 159 12.94 9.17 22.47
N GLN A 160 12.83 8.11 23.27
CA GLN A 160 12.29 6.82 22.80
C GLN A 160 10.75 6.88 22.82
N LEU A 161 10.13 6.30 21.79
CA LEU A 161 8.68 6.13 21.72
C LEU A 161 8.24 4.98 22.62
N ILE A 162 7.14 5.16 23.31
CA ILE A 162 6.49 4.12 24.13
C ILE A 162 5.12 3.89 23.55
N LEU A 163 4.85 2.66 23.07
CA LEU A 163 3.54 2.28 22.57
C LEU A 163 2.74 1.61 23.70
N LEU A 164 1.53 2.12 23.88
CA LEU A 164 0.58 1.64 24.88
C LEU A 164 -0.73 1.22 24.17
N ASP A 165 -1.58 0.49 24.91
CA ASP A 165 -2.95 0.12 24.49
C ASP A 165 -3.02 -0.61 23.15
N PHE A 166 -2.85 -1.92 23.19
CA PHE A 166 -2.89 -2.80 22.02
C PHE A 166 -4.24 -3.52 21.86
N GLY A 167 -5.33 -2.89 22.32
CA GLY A 167 -6.68 -3.39 22.14
C GLY A 167 -7.09 -3.49 20.67
N ALA A 168 -6.60 -2.55 19.84
CA ALA A 168 -6.80 -2.57 18.40
C ALA A 168 -5.48 -2.86 17.67
N VAL A 169 -5.39 -4.04 17.06
CA VAL A 169 -4.25 -4.45 16.21
C VAL A 169 -4.78 -4.89 14.85
N GLY A 170 -4.22 -4.30 13.80
CA GLY A 170 -4.55 -4.64 12.42
C GLY A 170 -3.56 -5.63 11.82
N THR A 171 -4.03 -6.39 10.83
CA THR A 171 -3.19 -7.25 10.01
C THR A 171 -3.14 -6.72 8.57
N PHE A 172 -1.98 -6.78 7.97
CA PHE A 172 -1.78 -6.46 6.55
C PHE A 172 -1.44 -7.76 5.84
N GLU A 173 -2.47 -8.47 5.43
CA GLU A 173 -2.38 -9.82 4.91
C GLU A 173 -1.61 -9.91 3.58
N SER A 174 -1.17 -11.12 3.21
CA SER A 174 -0.35 -11.35 2.02
C SER A 174 -1.04 -10.89 0.75
N HIS A 175 -2.35 -11.11 0.61
CA HIS A 175 -3.11 -10.68 -0.57
C HIS A 175 -3.15 -9.14 -0.70
N MET A 176 -3.21 -8.40 0.41
CA MET A 176 -3.13 -6.93 0.42
C MET A 176 -1.74 -6.46 -0.01
N LYS A 177 -0.67 -7.08 0.54
CA LYS A 177 0.72 -6.79 0.13
C LYS A 177 0.93 -7.01 -1.36
N GLU A 178 0.47 -8.16 -1.87
CA GLU A 178 0.52 -8.49 -3.30
C GLU A 178 -0.21 -7.45 -4.14
N GLY A 179 -1.43 -7.08 -3.73
CA GLY A 179 -2.23 -6.07 -4.42
C GLY A 179 -1.55 -4.71 -4.47
N VAL A 180 -0.93 -4.26 -3.38
CA VAL A 180 -0.15 -3.00 -3.35
C VAL A 180 1.05 -3.07 -4.30
N ILE A 181 1.76 -4.19 -4.34
CA ILE A 181 2.90 -4.38 -5.26
C ILE A 181 2.43 -4.34 -6.72
N ILE A 182 1.34 -5.04 -7.04
CA ILE A 182 0.74 -5.03 -8.38
C ILE A 182 0.29 -3.61 -8.74
N LEU A 183 -0.31 -2.86 -7.80
CA LEU A 183 -0.73 -1.48 -8.02
C LEU A 183 0.45 -0.55 -8.34
N MET A 184 1.57 -0.70 -7.61
CA MET A 184 2.80 0.05 -7.90
C MET A 184 3.31 -0.24 -9.31
N GLN A 185 3.33 -1.51 -9.73
CA GLN A 185 3.72 -1.92 -11.08
C GLN A 185 2.76 -1.36 -12.13
N ALA A 186 1.46 -1.48 -11.90
CA ALA A 186 0.41 -0.98 -12.77
C ALA A 186 0.52 0.53 -13.01
N THR A 187 0.85 1.27 -11.95
CA THR A 187 1.06 2.73 -12.02
C THR A 187 2.28 3.08 -12.87
N ILE A 188 3.41 2.38 -12.66
CA ILE A 188 4.63 2.58 -13.46
C ILE A 188 4.39 2.24 -14.94
N LEU A 189 3.68 1.13 -15.20
CA LEU A 189 3.40 0.65 -16.56
C LEU A 189 2.22 1.37 -17.21
N LYS A 190 1.47 2.18 -16.47
CA LYS A 190 0.19 2.80 -16.86
C LYS A 190 -0.79 1.76 -17.42
N ASP A 191 -0.87 0.58 -16.77
CA ASP A 191 -1.68 -0.54 -17.21
C ASP A 191 -2.98 -0.66 -16.43
N GLU A 192 -4.08 -0.23 -17.03
CA GLU A 192 -5.43 -0.25 -16.44
C GLU A 192 -5.87 -1.66 -16.01
N ASN A 193 -5.50 -2.70 -16.76
CA ASN A 193 -5.90 -4.06 -16.41
C ASN A 193 -5.17 -4.57 -15.17
N LEU A 194 -3.88 -4.22 -15.04
CA LEU A 194 -3.11 -4.48 -13.83
C LEU A 194 -3.65 -3.71 -12.63
N MET A 195 -4.11 -2.47 -12.83
CA MET A 195 -4.76 -1.72 -11.73
C MET A 195 -6.02 -2.44 -11.25
N ILE A 196 -6.85 -2.96 -12.16
CA ILE A 196 -8.03 -3.74 -11.80
C ILE A 196 -7.64 -5.00 -11.03
N GLU A 197 -6.63 -5.74 -11.52
CA GLU A 197 -6.10 -6.93 -10.84
C GLU A 197 -5.62 -6.59 -9.41
N ALA A 198 -4.92 -5.49 -9.25
CA ALA A 198 -4.47 -4.99 -7.96
C ALA A 198 -5.65 -4.71 -7.01
N PHE A 199 -6.66 -3.99 -7.48
CA PHE A 199 -7.85 -3.66 -6.67
C PHE A 199 -8.70 -4.90 -6.34
N LYS A 200 -8.80 -5.88 -7.25
CA LYS A 200 -9.40 -7.19 -6.97
C LYS A 200 -8.62 -7.92 -5.90
N LYS A 201 -7.29 -7.99 -6.05
CA LYS A 201 -6.41 -8.66 -5.08
C LYS A 201 -6.51 -8.04 -3.69
N MET A 202 -6.64 -6.72 -3.61
CA MET A 202 -6.84 -6.00 -2.35
C MET A 202 -8.28 -6.10 -1.80
N GLY A 203 -9.22 -6.68 -2.56
CA GLY A 203 -10.61 -6.86 -2.15
C GLY A 203 -11.52 -5.64 -2.37
N PHE A 204 -11.04 -4.59 -3.07
CA PHE A 204 -11.87 -3.41 -3.39
C PHE A 204 -12.86 -3.65 -4.52
N ILE A 205 -12.58 -4.61 -5.40
CA ILE A 205 -13.41 -4.96 -6.56
C ILE A 205 -13.72 -6.45 -6.50
N GLY A 206 -14.97 -6.82 -6.76
CA GLY A 206 -15.38 -8.23 -6.84
C GLY A 206 -14.80 -8.93 -8.08
N ASP A 207 -14.80 -10.28 -8.07
CA ASP A 207 -14.26 -11.10 -9.15
C ASP A 207 -15.23 -11.31 -10.33
N ASP A 208 -16.43 -10.71 -10.30
CA ASP A 208 -17.42 -10.84 -11.34
C ASP A 208 -16.96 -10.14 -12.64
N PRO A 209 -16.86 -10.86 -13.79
CA PRO A 209 -16.47 -10.25 -15.05
C PRO A 209 -17.41 -9.14 -15.54
N ALA A 210 -18.69 -9.16 -15.14
CA ALA A 210 -19.65 -8.11 -15.48
C ALA A 210 -19.23 -6.75 -14.88
N ILE A 211 -18.55 -6.77 -13.74
CA ILE A 211 -18.06 -5.60 -13.02
C ILE A 211 -16.84 -4.97 -13.71
N ASP A 212 -16.06 -5.74 -14.47
CA ASP A 212 -14.79 -5.29 -15.06
C ASP A 212 -14.94 -4.08 -15.97
N LYS A 213 -16.06 -3.96 -16.69
CA LYS A 213 -16.31 -2.82 -17.59
C LYS A 213 -16.50 -1.51 -16.79
N ILE A 214 -17.23 -1.60 -15.70
CA ILE A 214 -17.50 -0.46 -14.81
C ILE A 214 -16.24 -0.12 -14.02
N ALA A 215 -15.53 -1.14 -13.52
CA ALA A 215 -14.24 -0.98 -12.84
C ALA A 215 -13.22 -0.27 -13.74
N LYS A 216 -13.15 -0.60 -15.03
CA LYS A 216 -12.29 0.11 -16.01
C LYS A 216 -12.63 1.57 -16.12
N LYS A 217 -13.91 1.92 -16.17
CA LYS A 217 -14.35 3.33 -16.24
C LYS A 217 -13.91 4.08 -14.99
N ILE A 218 -14.13 3.51 -13.79
CA ILE A 218 -13.74 4.10 -12.51
C ILE A 218 -12.23 4.27 -12.42
N ILE A 219 -11.46 3.23 -12.74
CA ILE A 219 -9.98 3.24 -12.66
C ILE A 219 -9.38 4.22 -13.65
N ARG A 220 -9.95 4.36 -14.86
CA ARG A 220 -9.48 5.34 -15.82
C ARG A 220 -9.69 6.77 -15.30
N LEU A 221 -10.85 7.08 -14.78
CA LEU A 221 -11.14 8.40 -14.20
C LEU A 221 -10.24 8.70 -13.00
N LEU A 222 -10.06 7.72 -12.10
CA LEU A 222 -9.15 7.85 -10.95
C LEU A 222 -7.69 7.92 -11.40
N GLY A 223 -7.29 7.13 -12.38
CA GLY A 223 -5.92 7.12 -12.93
C GLY A 223 -5.56 8.45 -13.59
N ASP A 224 -6.44 8.98 -14.43
CA ASP A 224 -6.26 10.29 -15.04
C ASP A 224 -6.19 11.40 -13.98
N PHE A 225 -7.02 11.33 -12.94
CA PHE A 225 -6.98 12.26 -11.82
C PHE A 225 -5.65 12.15 -11.07
N LEU A 226 -5.21 10.93 -10.68
CA LEU A 226 -3.97 10.71 -9.95
C LEU A 226 -2.75 11.16 -10.78
N ILE A 227 -2.72 10.89 -12.06
CA ILE A 227 -1.61 11.27 -12.95
C ILE A 227 -1.56 12.80 -13.10
N ASN A 228 -2.69 13.46 -13.29
CA ASN A 228 -2.77 14.89 -13.55
C ASN A 228 -2.58 15.73 -12.27
N GLU A 229 -3.13 15.30 -11.14
CA GLU A 229 -3.07 16.07 -9.89
C GLU A 229 -1.80 15.73 -9.07
N LEU A 230 -1.34 14.47 -9.09
CA LEU A 230 -0.14 14.08 -8.36
C LEU A 230 1.15 14.29 -9.14
N ASN A 231 1.06 14.77 -10.40
CA ASN A 231 2.23 15.02 -11.26
C ASN A 231 3.20 13.81 -11.29
N ILE A 232 2.62 12.60 -11.30
CA ILE A 232 3.41 11.36 -11.36
C ILE A 232 3.94 11.22 -12.78
N ASP A 233 4.94 12.02 -13.12
CA ASP A 233 5.75 11.74 -14.29
C ASP A 233 6.51 10.43 -14.05
N SER A 234 6.45 9.56 -15.04
CA SER A 234 6.81 8.14 -15.03
C SER A 234 8.24 7.78 -14.56
N ILE A 235 9.01 8.75 -14.11
CA ILE A 235 10.41 8.57 -13.67
C ILE A 235 10.67 9.18 -12.28
N ASN A 236 9.86 10.13 -11.81
CA ASN A 236 10.07 10.82 -10.53
C ASN A 236 8.86 10.70 -9.59
N ILE A 237 8.65 9.53 -9.00
CA ILE A 237 7.73 9.31 -7.87
C ILE A 237 8.14 10.16 -6.63
N THR A 238 9.22 10.91 -6.72
CA THR A 238 9.77 11.71 -5.61
C THR A 238 9.12 13.06 -5.40
N GLN A 239 8.22 13.51 -6.29
CA GLN A 239 7.60 14.83 -6.24
C GLN A 239 6.06 14.78 -6.15
N VAL A 240 5.51 13.72 -5.57
CA VAL A 240 4.06 13.65 -5.30
C VAL A 240 3.74 14.64 -4.19
N ASN A 241 3.11 15.75 -4.53
CA ASN A 241 2.63 16.73 -3.57
C ASN A 241 1.15 16.44 -3.27
N ILE A 242 0.92 15.70 -2.18
CA ILE A 242 -0.42 15.30 -1.74
C ILE A 242 -1.22 16.52 -1.23
N ASP A 243 -0.55 17.58 -0.82
CA ASP A 243 -1.18 18.77 -0.23
C ASP A 243 -1.96 19.60 -1.27
N ASN A 244 -1.74 19.37 -2.56
CA ASN A 244 -2.41 20.07 -3.66
C ASN A 244 -3.56 19.30 -4.29
N ILE A 245 -4.03 18.20 -3.69
CA ILE A 245 -5.16 17.43 -4.22
C ILE A 245 -6.44 18.28 -4.14
N ASP A 246 -6.98 18.66 -5.28
CA ASP A 246 -8.27 19.33 -5.36
C ASP A 246 -9.42 18.33 -5.12
N ILE A 247 -9.85 18.25 -3.84
CA ILE A 247 -10.99 17.40 -3.42
C ILE A 247 -12.26 17.79 -4.21
N GLY A 248 -12.42 19.04 -4.65
CA GLY A 248 -13.55 19.48 -5.47
C GLY A 248 -13.60 18.80 -6.82
N LYS A 249 -12.43 18.59 -7.45
CA LYS A 249 -12.32 17.81 -8.69
C LYS A 249 -12.63 16.34 -8.47
N LEU A 250 -12.19 15.75 -7.36
CA LEU A 250 -12.52 14.37 -7.00
C LEU A 250 -14.03 14.19 -6.84
N ILE A 251 -14.70 15.11 -6.15
CA ILE A 251 -16.17 15.12 -6.00
C ILE A 251 -16.85 15.30 -7.36
N GLY A 252 -16.28 16.10 -8.26
CA GLY A 252 -16.75 16.27 -9.65
C GLY A 252 -16.72 14.95 -10.43
N LEU A 253 -15.60 14.21 -10.34
CA LEU A 253 -15.46 12.90 -10.99
C LEU A 253 -16.45 11.87 -10.44
N VAL A 254 -16.66 11.84 -9.11
CA VAL A 254 -17.67 10.96 -8.49
C VAL A 254 -19.09 11.29 -8.97
N LYS A 255 -19.39 12.55 -9.28
CA LYS A 255 -20.69 12.96 -9.86
C LYS A 255 -20.89 12.49 -11.31
N GLU A 256 -19.83 12.28 -12.08
CA GLU A 256 -19.88 11.71 -13.42
C GLU A 256 -20.14 10.19 -13.44
N LEU A 257 -19.94 9.54 -12.30
CA LEU A 257 -20.22 8.13 -12.09
C LEU A 257 -21.62 7.99 -11.48
N ASP A 258 -22.43 7.07 -12.01
CA ASP A 258 -23.68 6.69 -11.32
C ASP A 258 -23.32 6.06 -9.98
N ILE A 259 -23.88 6.62 -8.89
CA ILE A 259 -23.63 6.11 -7.54
C ILE A 259 -23.96 4.61 -7.44
N LYS A 260 -24.99 4.14 -8.18
CA LYS A 260 -25.34 2.72 -8.23
C LYS A 260 -24.25 1.88 -8.89
N GLU A 261 -23.61 2.39 -9.98
CA GLU A 261 -22.48 1.71 -10.62
C GLU A 261 -21.30 1.56 -9.66
N ILE A 262 -21.01 2.57 -8.85
CA ILE A 262 -19.94 2.52 -7.84
C ILE A 262 -20.26 1.50 -6.76
N GLU A 263 -21.49 1.51 -6.25
CA GLU A 263 -21.98 0.61 -5.19
C GLU A 263 -21.90 -0.87 -5.57
N GLU A 264 -22.14 -1.20 -6.84
CA GLU A 264 -22.06 -2.58 -7.34
C GLU A 264 -20.62 -3.07 -7.46
N VAL A 265 -19.67 -2.17 -7.73
CA VAL A 265 -18.28 -2.51 -8.05
C VAL A 265 -17.36 -2.39 -6.85
N VAL A 266 -17.50 -1.31 -6.06
CA VAL A 266 -16.54 -0.95 -5.03
C VAL A 266 -16.99 -1.48 -3.67
N LYS A 267 -16.14 -2.29 -3.07
CA LYS A 267 -16.27 -2.74 -1.68
C LYS A 267 -15.13 -2.13 -0.87
N ILE A 268 -15.40 -1.77 0.37
CA ILE A 268 -14.34 -1.33 1.28
C ILE A 268 -13.97 -2.55 2.15
N PRO A 269 -12.78 -3.16 1.95
CA PRO A 269 -12.36 -4.26 2.79
C PRO A 269 -12.15 -3.77 4.23
N LYS A 270 -12.55 -4.57 5.20
CA LYS A 270 -12.47 -4.24 6.63
C LYS A 270 -11.05 -3.89 7.08
N ASP A 271 -10.06 -4.63 6.60
CA ASP A 271 -8.66 -4.43 6.97
C ASP A 271 -8.14 -3.05 6.53
N TRP A 272 -8.69 -2.51 5.43
CA TRP A 272 -8.39 -1.15 4.97
C TRP A 272 -9.01 -0.07 5.87
N VAL A 273 -10.10 -0.35 6.56
CA VAL A 273 -10.69 0.61 7.51
C VAL A 273 -9.73 0.86 8.68
N LEU A 274 -9.17 -0.21 9.25
CA LEU A 274 -8.15 -0.12 10.32
C LEU A 274 -6.87 0.55 9.83
N LEU A 275 -6.39 0.17 8.66
CA LEU A 275 -5.20 0.77 8.06
C LEU A 275 -5.39 2.26 7.81
N ASN A 276 -6.53 2.67 7.24
CA ASN A 276 -6.84 4.07 7.00
C ASN A 276 -6.89 4.87 8.30
N ARG A 277 -7.55 4.35 9.34
CA ARG A 277 -7.56 4.97 10.67
C ARG A 277 -6.15 5.19 11.21
N THR A 278 -5.30 4.16 11.12
CA THR A 278 -3.90 4.23 11.55
C THR A 278 -3.14 5.31 10.79
N ILE A 279 -3.27 5.36 9.46
CA ILE A 279 -2.60 6.36 8.61
C ILE A 279 -3.04 7.77 9.00
N VAL A 280 -4.35 8.01 9.12
CA VAL A 280 -4.90 9.34 9.47
C VAL A 280 -4.39 9.81 10.83
N LEU A 281 -4.37 8.94 11.84
CA LEU A 281 -3.87 9.28 13.18
C LEU A 281 -2.37 9.61 13.17
N ILE A 282 -1.57 8.81 12.45
CA ILE A 282 -0.12 9.07 12.32
C ILE A 282 0.14 10.37 11.56
N MET A 283 -0.60 10.64 10.50
CA MET A 283 -0.51 11.91 9.76
C MET A 283 -0.86 13.10 10.67
N GLY A 284 -1.89 12.97 11.50
CA GLY A 284 -2.26 14.00 12.48
C GLY A 284 -1.12 14.30 13.46
N ILE A 285 -0.52 13.27 14.06
CA ILE A 285 0.64 13.44 14.95
C ILE A 285 1.83 14.06 14.21
N THR A 286 2.10 13.60 12.99
CA THR A 286 3.22 14.13 12.18
C THR A 286 3.04 15.61 11.89
N THR A 287 1.84 16.01 11.48
CA THR A 287 1.52 17.42 11.19
C THR A 287 1.62 18.31 12.43
N GLU A 288 1.23 17.79 13.60
CA GLU A 288 1.32 18.54 14.88
C GLU A 288 2.77 18.73 15.35
N LEU A 289 3.61 17.68 15.22
CA LEU A 289 4.99 17.69 15.70
C LEU A 289 5.97 18.34 14.72
N ALA A 290 5.84 18.06 13.42
CA ALA A 290 6.78 18.51 12.41
C ALA A 290 6.08 18.69 11.05
N PRO A 291 5.32 19.77 10.86
CA PRO A 291 4.50 20.02 9.67
C PRO A 291 5.30 20.07 8.36
N GLU A 292 6.59 20.39 8.44
CA GLU A 292 7.51 20.43 7.29
C GLU A 292 8.00 19.04 6.84
N THR A 293 7.57 17.94 7.50
CA THR A 293 8.05 16.60 7.17
C THR A 293 7.39 16.08 5.92
N GLU A 294 8.18 15.76 4.92
CA GLU A 294 7.71 15.08 3.71
C GLU A 294 7.49 13.57 3.99
N ILE A 295 6.29 13.23 4.44
CA ILE A 295 5.90 11.88 4.88
C ILE A 295 6.30 10.81 3.84
N TYR A 296 6.07 11.07 2.56
CA TYR A 296 6.40 10.15 1.49
C TYR A 296 7.88 9.76 1.45
N LYS A 297 8.79 10.71 1.68
CA LYS A 297 10.25 10.43 1.69
C LYS A 297 10.62 9.47 2.82
N GLU A 298 9.96 9.59 3.97
CA GLU A 298 10.23 8.75 5.13
C GLU A 298 9.66 7.32 4.98
N ILE A 299 8.49 7.16 4.36
CA ILE A 299 7.85 5.85 4.21
C ILE A 299 8.38 5.03 3.01
N LYS A 300 8.83 5.70 1.95
CA LYS A 300 9.33 5.08 0.70
C LYS A 300 10.34 3.94 0.90
N PRO A 301 11.36 4.04 1.78
CA PRO A 301 12.33 2.97 1.97
C PRO A 301 11.68 1.65 2.45
N ASN A 302 10.68 1.70 3.31
CA ASN A 302 10.00 0.50 3.82
C ASN A 302 9.06 -0.12 2.78
N ILE A 303 8.39 0.70 1.97
CA ILE A 303 7.60 0.22 0.82
C ILE A 303 8.51 -0.48 -0.19
N LEU A 304 9.66 0.10 -0.51
CA LEU A 304 10.63 -0.53 -1.41
C LEU A 304 11.20 -1.84 -0.83
N LYS A 305 11.53 -1.88 0.47
CA LYS A 305 11.96 -3.12 1.13
C LYS A 305 10.89 -4.22 1.03
N MET A 306 9.60 -3.89 1.22
CA MET A 306 8.51 -4.84 1.03
C MET A 306 8.50 -5.39 -0.41
N ALA A 307 8.63 -4.53 -1.41
CA ALA A 307 8.62 -4.93 -2.81
C ALA A 307 9.82 -5.83 -3.20
N ILE A 308 10.97 -5.66 -2.55
CA ILE A 308 12.23 -6.38 -2.82
C ILE A 308 12.36 -7.67 -1.98
N GLN A 309 11.51 -7.90 -0.97
CA GLN A 309 11.55 -9.16 -0.21
C GLN A 309 11.50 -10.37 -1.15
N LYS A 310 12.30 -11.43 -0.84
CA LYS A 310 12.46 -12.61 -1.71
C LYS A 310 11.15 -13.26 -2.15
N GLU A 311 10.16 -13.28 -1.26
CA GLU A 311 8.82 -13.82 -1.50
C GLU A 311 8.06 -13.00 -2.55
N ASN A 312 8.28 -11.70 -2.59
CA ASN A 312 7.62 -10.77 -3.50
C ASN A 312 8.40 -10.58 -4.81
N LEU A 313 9.73 -10.74 -4.79
CA LEU A 313 10.58 -10.59 -5.97
C LEU A 313 10.23 -11.64 -7.05
N GLY A 314 9.93 -12.87 -6.64
CA GLY A 314 9.46 -13.93 -7.53
C GLY A 314 8.11 -13.60 -8.20
N MET A 315 7.18 -12.96 -7.46
CA MET A 315 5.90 -12.51 -8.00
C MET A 315 6.06 -11.34 -8.96
N VAL A 316 6.90 -10.36 -8.60
CA VAL A 316 7.23 -9.20 -9.46
C VAL A 316 7.86 -9.66 -10.77
N LEU A 317 8.82 -10.56 -10.73
CA LEU A 317 9.48 -11.11 -11.91
C LEU A 317 8.53 -11.99 -12.73
N ASN A 318 7.77 -12.89 -12.10
CA ASN A 318 6.84 -13.78 -12.78
C ASN A 318 5.66 -13.05 -13.43
N SER A 319 5.08 -12.06 -12.76
CA SER A 319 3.99 -11.27 -13.34
C SER A 319 4.48 -10.43 -14.52
N THR A 320 5.64 -9.79 -14.39
CA THR A 320 6.23 -8.99 -15.46
C THR A 320 6.64 -9.85 -16.67
N ILE A 321 7.32 -10.99 -16.44
CA ILE A 321 7.72 -11.91 -17.50
C ILE A 321 6.50 -12.56 -18.16
N LYS A 322 5.52 -13.04 -17.38
CA LYS A 322 4.30 -13.65 -17.90
C LYS A 322 3.48 -12.68 -18.73
N GLN A 323 3.35 -11.43 -18.31
CA GLN A 323 2.62 -10.41 -19.07
C GLN A 323 3.36 -9.99 -20.33
N GLN A 324 4.68 -9.81 -20.27
CA GLN A 324 5.48 -9.52 -21.47
C GLN A 324 5.40 -10.68 -22.46
N ALA A 325 5.48 -11.92 -21.98
CA ALA A 325 5.31 -13.10 -22.83
C ALA A 325 3.91 -13.17 -23.44
N LEU A 326 2.84 -12.91 -22.66
CA LEU A 326 1.46 -12.89 -23.17
C LEU A 326 1.22 -11.75 -24.17
N ARG A 327 1.84 -10.58 -23.96
CA ARG A 327 1.79 -9.48 -24.95
C ARG A 327 2.47 -9.87 -26.26
N VAL A 328 3.63 -10.52 -26.21
CA VAL A 328 4.34 -11.01 -27.39
C VAL A 328 3.54 -12.12 -28.08
N ILE A 329 2.98 -13.05 -27.34
CA ILE A 329 2.15 -14.16 -27.88
C ILE A 329 0.84 -13.62 -28.49
N SER A 330 0.26 -12.55 -27.97
CA SER A 330 -0.97 -11.93 -28.50
C SER A 330 -0.74 -10.99 -29.69
N LEU A 331 0.51 -10.61 -29.96
CA LEU A 331 0.87 -9.74 -31.09
C LEU A 331 0.38 -10.27 -32.46
N PRO A 332 0.54 -11.56 -32.83
CA PRO A 332 0.05 -12.06 -34.10
C PRO A 332 -1.45 -11.87 -34.27
N ARG A 333 -2.24 -12.20 -33.24
CA ARG A 333 -3.69 -12.04 -33.25
C ARG A 333 -4.14 -10.57 -33.35
N LYS A 334 -3.42 -9.65 -32.69
CA LYS A 334 -3.69 -8.20 -32.80
C LYS A 334 -3.34 -7.66 -34.17
N ILE A 335 -2.28 -8.17 -34.79
CA ILE A 335 -1.89 -7.82 -36.16
C ILE A 335 -2.94 -8.35 -37.15
N GLU A 336 -3.43 -9.56 -36.97
CA GLU A 336 -4.48 -10.17 -37.79
C GLU A 336 -5.79 -9.40 -37.73
N LEU A 337 -6.22 -9.00 -36.52
CA LEU A 337 -7.38 -8.12 -36.31
C LEU A 337 -7.19 -6.74 -36.94
N PHE A 338 -6.01 -6.17 -36.84
CA PHE A 338 -5.67 -4.90 -37.46
C PHE A 338 -5.68 -4.98 -38.98
N LEU A 339 -5.15 -6.07 -39.54
CA LEU A 339 -5.19 -6.31 -40.99
C LEU A 339 -6.62 -6.52 -41.49
N ALA A 340 -7.45 -7.27 -40.76
CA ALA A 340 -8.86 -7.47 -41.10
C ALA A 340 -9.66 -6.17 -41.06
N GLN A 341 -9.41 -5.28 -40.08
CA GLN A 341 -10.02 -3.96 -40.01
C GLN A 341 -9.53 -3.02 -41.14
N ALA A 342 -8.27 -3.19 -41.55
CA ALA A 342 -7.72 -2.43 -42.68
C ALA A 342 -8.31 -2.88 -44.00
N GLU A 343 -8.53 -4.19 -44.21
CA GLU A 343 -9.19 -4.79 -45.39
C GLU A 343 -10.67 -4.35 -45.48
N ASN A 344 -11.36 -4.21 -44.38
CA ASN A 344 -12.75 -3.77 -44.31
C ASN A 344 -12.92 -2.25 -44.45
N GLY A 345 -11.85 -1.48 -44.67
CA GLY A 345 -11.92 -0.04 -44.86
C GLY A 345 -12.26 0.79 -43.61
N GLU A 346 -12.25 0.18 -42.42
CA GLU A 346 -12.58 0.81 -41.15
C GLU A 346 -11.46 1.69 -40.57
N ILE A 347 -10.29 1.73 -41.24
CA ILE A 347 -9.12 2.47 -40.77
C ILE A 347 -8.74 3.57 -41.78
N GLU A 348 -9.04 4.83 -41.46
CA GLU A 348 -8.46 5.96 -42.16
C GLU A 348 -6.97 6.15 -41.82
N ILE A 349 -6.09 5.84 -42.76
CA ILE A 349 -4.65 5.91 -42.58
C ILE A 349 -4.09 7.21 -43.09
N ASN A 350 -3.66 8.09 -42.20
CA ASN A 350 -2.87 9.30 -42.57
C ASN A 350 -1.42 8.87 -42.84
N VAL A 351 -1.15 8.55 -44.12
CA VAL A 351 0.04 7.81 -44.61
C VAL A 351 1.38 8.50 -44.35
N LYS A 352 1.44 9.83 -44.24
CA LYS A 352 2.74 10.54 -44.14
C LYS A 352 3.39 10.43 -42.75
N LYS A 353 2.64 10.51 -41.66
CA LYS A 353 3.17 10.47 -40.30
C LYS A 353 3.47 9.02 -39.86
N ARG A 354 2.65 8.05 -40.27
CA ARG A 354 2.79 6.64 -39.93
C ARG A 354 4.01 5.91 -40.54
N LYS A 355 4.53 6.37 -41.68
CA LYS A 355 5.74 5.74 -42.27
C LYS A 355 6.95 5.79 -41.33
N PHE A 356 7.09 6.82 -40.53
CA PHE A 356 8.17 6.94 -39.53
C PHE A 356 7.84 6.19 -38.23
N GLU A 357 6.57 6.12 -37.82
CA GLU A 357 6.13 5.32 -36.67
C GLU A 357 6.38 3.83 -36.89
N ILE A 358 6.01 3.30 -38.05
CA ILE A 358 6.26 1.89 -38.42
C ILE A 358 7.77 1.59 -38.43
N LYS A 359 8.58 2.50 -39.00
CA LYS A 359 10.04 2.32 -38.99
C LYS A 359 10.64 2.40 -37.59
N LEU A 360 10.10 3.22 -36.71
CA LEU A 360 10.50 3.29 -35.31
C LEU A 360 10.14 2.00 -34.57
N ILE A 361 8.92 1.50 -34.74
CA ILE A 361 8.47 0.21 -34.14
C ILE A 361 9.38 -0.93 -34.64
N TYR A 362 9.66 -0.99 -35.93
CA TYR A 362 10.54 -2.02 -36.49
C TYR A 362 11.97 -1.95 -35.90
N ALA A 363 12.53 -0.75 -35.73
CA ALA A 363 13.81 -0.56 -35.11
C ALA A 363 13.80 -1.00 -33.62
N LEU A 364 12.73 -0.72 -32.88
CA LEU A 364 12.57 -1.15 -31.48
C LEU A 364 12.50 -2.68 -31.38
N VAL A 365 11.74 -3.35 -32.22
CA VAL A 365 11.66 -4.82 -32.25
C VAL A 365 13.02 -5.44 -32.56
N GLN A 366 13.74 -4.89 -33.55
CA GLN A 366 15.12 -5.35 -33.83
C GLN A 366 16.05 -5.18 -32.65
N GLN A 367 15.97 -4.05 -31.92
CA GLN A 367 16.78 -3.81 -30.74
C GLN A 367 16.57 -4.90 -29.68
N VAL A 368 15.31 -5.22 -29.38
CA VAL A 368 14.97 -6.27 -28.40
C VAL A 368 15.54 -7.63 -28.85
N LEU A 369 15.36 -8.00 -30.11
CA LEU A 369 15.85 -9.26 -30.65
C LEU A 369 17.40 -9.36 -30.60
N PHE A 370 18.09 -8.32 -31.04
CA PHE A 370 19.55 -8.30 -31.02
C PHE A 370 20.13 -8.31 -29.61
N LEU A 371 19.51 -7.59 -28.67
CA LEU A 371 19.90 -7.59 -27.27
C LEU A 371 19.73 -8.97 -26.63
N LEU A 372 18.57 -9.60 -26.82
CA LEU A 372 18.30 -10.95 -26.30
C LEU A 372 19.28 -11.98 -26.88
N THR A 373 19.52 -11.92 -28.18
CA THR A 373 20.48 -12.82 -28.83
C THR A 373 21.89 -12.60 -28.32
N ALA A 374 22.32 -11.34 -28.14
CA ALA A 374 23.64 -11.02 -27.59
C ALA A 374 23.81 -11.57 -26.17
N ILE A 375 22.81 -11.40 -25.30
CA ILE A 375 22.84 -11.90 -23.92
C ILE A 375 22.88 -13.44 -23.90
N LEU A 376 22.03 -14.11 -24.69
CA LEU A 376 21.99 -15.58 -24.76
C LEU A 376 23.30 -16.16 -25.29
N CYS A 377 23.86 -15.58 -26.36
CA CYS A 377 25.14 -16.03 -26.90
C CYS A 377 26.30 -15.79 -25.92
N TYR A 378 26.29 -14.68 -25.20
CA TYR A 378 27.30 -14.38 -24.19
C TYR A 378 27.21 -15.33 -22.99
N SER A 379 26.03 -15.58 -22.48
CA SER A 379 25.80 -16.52 -21.38
C SER A 379 26.28 -17.93 -21.76
N ASN A 380 25.86 -18.43 -22.93
CA ASN A 380 26.31 -19.74 -23.40
C ASN A 380 27.82 -19.78 -23.70
N TYR A 381 28.45 -18.67 -24.11
CA TYR A 381 29.90 -18.57 -24.24
C TYR A 381 30.59 -18.72 -22.89
N THR A 382 30.10 -18.07 -21.83
CA THR A 382 30.69 -18.20 -20.48
C THR A 382 30.65 -19.64 -19.97
N ASP A 383 29.59 -20.40 -20.33
CA ASP A 383 29.40 -21.78 -19.88
C ASP A 383 30.21 -22.80 -20.72
N THR A 384 30.32 -22.55 -22.02
CA THR A 384 30.91 -23.55 -22.96
C THR A 384 32.29 -23.19 -23.51
N GLY A 385 32.71 -21.93 -23.37
CA GLY A 385 33.97 -21.43 -23.96
C GLY A 385 33.98 -21.36 -25.50
N ASN A 386 32.85 -21.55 -26.18
CA ASN A 386 32.77 -21.61 -27.63
C ASN A 386 32.97 -20.24 -28.29
N LEU A 387 34.06 -20.08 -29.02
CA LEU A 387 34.43 -18.81 -29.67
C LEU A 387 33.40 -18.32 -30.71
N ILE A 388 32.66 -19.22 -31.35
CA ILE A 388 31.58 -18.84 -32.29
C ILE A 388 30.53 -18.03 -31.56
N LEU A 389 30.14 -18.45 -30.38
CA LEU A 389 29.13 -17.74 -29.53
C LEU A 389 29.64 -16.36 -29.11
N LYS A 390 30.94 -16.22 -28.82
CA LYS A 390 31.55 -14.92 -28.53
C LYS A 390 31.45 -13.95 -29.71
N TRP A 391 31.80 -14.42 -30.90
CA TRP A 391 31.73 -13.58 -32.11
C TRP A 391 30.30 -13.25 -32.51
N THR A 392 29.36 -14.20 -32.33
CA THR A 392 27.93 -13.97 -32.55
C THR A 392 27.37 -12.92 -31.59
N SER A 393 27.75 -12.98 -30.30
CA SER A 393 27.34 -11.99 -29.31
C SER A 393 27.88 -10.60 -29.67
N LEU A 394 29.14 -10.49 -30.11
CA LEU A 394 29.73 -9.22 -30.54
C LEU A 394 29.04 -8.64 -31.77
N ALA A 395 28.75 -9.48 -32.78
CA ALA A 395 28.07 -9.07 -34.00
C ALA A 395 26.61 -8.59 -33.69
N THR A 396 25.89 -9.31 -32.87
CA THR A 396 24.53 -8.90 -32.46
C THR A 396 24.50 -7.63 -31.62
N THR A 397 25.53 -7.37 -30.79
CA THR A 397 25.71 -6.12 -30.06
C THR A 397 25.94 -4.93 -31.01
N LEU A 398 26.72 -5.13 -32.07
CA LEU A 398 26.95 -4.10 -33.11
C LEU A 398 25.68 -3.81 -33.91
N LEU A 399 24.90 -4.84 -34.24
CA LEU A 399 23.58 -4.69 -34.89
C LEU A 399 22.57 -3.96 -33.99
N PHE A 400 22.58 -4.24 -32.69
CA PHE A 400 21.79 -3.50 -31.71
C PHE A 400 22.13 -2.00 -31.73
N LEU A 401 23.43 -1.64 -31.68
CA LEU A 401 23.88 -0.23 -31.72
C LEU A 401 23.43 0.46 -33.00
N LYS A 402 23.56 -0.21 -34.14
CA LYS A 402 23.09 0.32 -35.44
C LYS A 402 21.57 0.57 -35.43
N SER A 403 20.78 -0.39 -34.96
CA SER A 403 19.34 -0.28 -34.87
C SER A 403 18.93 0.82 -33.87
N PHE A 404 19.67 0.99 -32.78
CA PHE A 404 19.44 2.06 -31.79
C PHE A 404 19.62 3.44 -32.39
N LEU A 405 20.70 3.66 -33.17
CA LEU A 405 20.95 4.93 -33.85
C LEU A 405 19.87 5.22 -34.91
N GLN A 406 19.41 4.19 -35.61
CA GLN A 406 18.29 4.33 -36.56
C GLN A 406 16.98 4.71 -35.83
N GLY A 407 16.69 4.11 -34.69
CA GLY A 407 15.55 4.45 -33.86
C GLY A 407 15.56 5.90 -33.40
N LEU A 408 16.70 6.41 -32.95
CA LEU A 408 16.89 7.82 -32.60
C LEU A 408 16.66 8.76 -33.78
N HIS A 409 17.12 8.39 -34.97
CA HIS A 409 16.88 9.16 -36.20
C HIS A 409 15.41 9.24 -36.54
N TYR A 410 14.65 8.11 -36.47
CA TYR A 410 13.21 8.09 -36.73
C TYR A 410 12.43 8.87 -35.68
N LYS A 411 12.81 8.76 -34.39
CA LYS A 411 12.19 9.55 -33.31
C LYS A 411 12.34 11.05 -33.51
N ARG A 412 13.51 11.52 -34.01
CA ARG A 412 13.74 12.94 -34.35
C ARG A 412 12.87 13.45 -35.52
N LYS A 413 12.49 12.56 -36.44
CA LYS A 413 11.63 12.89 -37.57
C LYS A 413 10.12 12.86 -37.27
N LEU A 414 9.75 12.33 -36.09
CA LEU A 414 8.37 12.29 -35.58
C LEU A 414 8.04 13.54 -34.74
N LYS A 415 9.05 14.21 -34.19
CA LYS A 415 8.91 15.55 -33.59
C LYS A 415 8.91 16.62 -34.66
#